data_56a466b657c8f6132596b8f4abec9865
#
_entry.id   56a466b657c8f6132596b8f4abec9865
#
_cell.length_a   1.000
_cell.length_b   1.000
_cell.length_c   1.000
_cell.angle_alpha   90.00
_cell.angle_beta   90.00
_cell.angle_gamma   90.00
#
_symmetry.space_group_name_H-M   'P 1'
#
loop_
_entity.id
_entity.type
_entity.pdbx_description
1 polymer ?
#
loop_
_entity_poly.entity_id
_entity_poly.type
_entity_poly.pdbx_seq_one_letter_code
_entity_poly.pdbx_strand_id
1 'polypeptide(L)'
;MELVSIFTGNLRYYLQVHDEHGRTFTDICRDAPFPKGTLGTLTAGRVDNPTYNTAYKLARALWVPMEAFAVRTKAERETYAKQIRARYKEERLLQAIFHKADQEKAAKK
;
A
#
# COMPACT_ATOMS: atom_id res chain seq x y z
N MET A 1 16.31 -21.02 7.86
CA MET A 1 15.06 -20.49 7.27
C MET A 1 14.38 -19.62 8.32
N GLU A 2 14.27 -18.33 8.06
CA GLU A 2 13.57 -17.44 8.98
C GLU A 2 12.07 -17.63 8.85
N LEU A 3 11.40 -17.84 10.00
CA LEU A 3 9.95 -17.83 10.06
C LEU A 3 9.49 -16.37 10.15
N VAL A 4 8.97 -15.88 9.06
CA VAL A 4 8.42 -14.52 9.00
C VAL A 4 7.02 -14.54 9.61
N SER A 5 6.71 -13.61 10.51
CA SER A 5 5.38 -13.51 11.09
C SER A 5 4.33 -13.27 10.00
N ILE A 6 3.08 -13.65 10.30
CA ILE A 6 1.94 -13.44 9.39
C ILE A 6 1.85 -11.96 9.01
N PHE A 7 1.96 -11.07 10.00
CA PHE A 7 1.93 -9.62 9.78
C PHE A 7 3.04 -9.19 8.80
N THR A 8 4.28 -9.60 9.05
CA THR A 8 5.42 -9.19 8.22
C THR A 8 5.29 -9.70 6.79
N GLY A 9 4.85 -10.95 6.63
CA GLY A 9 4.64 -11.53 5.31
C GLY A 9 3.60 -10.76 4.49
N ASN A 10 2.49 -10.41 5.12
CA ASN A 10 1.43 -9.63 4.47
C ASN A 10 1.90 -8.21 4.17
N LEU A 11 2.60 -7.57 5.11
CA LEU A 11 3.15 -6.23 4.92
C LEU A 11 4.10 -6.18 3.71
N ARG A 12 5.05 -7.12 3.64
CA ARG A 12 5.98 -7.20 2.50
C ARG A 12 5.26 -7.39 1.18
N TYR A 13 4.23 -8.22 1.16
CA TYR A 13 3.45 -8.51 -0.03
C TYR A 13 2.74 -7.23 -0.54
N TYR A 14 2.04 -6.52 0.34
CA TYR A 14 1.33 -5.30 -0.06
C TYR A 14 2.28 -4.18 -0.47
N LEU A 15 3.42 -4.06 0.20
CA LEU A 15 4.46 -3.10 -0.19
C LEU A 15 4.95 -3.38 -1.62
N GLN A 16 5.14 -4.65 -1.96
CA GLN A 16 5.56 -5.05 -3.29
C GLN A 16 4.51 -4.68 -4.35
N VAL A 17 3.23 -4.89 -4.05
CA VAL A 17 2.15 -4.50 -4.96
C VAL A 17 2.19 -3.00 -5.25
N HIS A 18 2.38 -2.17 -4.22
CA HIS A 18 2.51 -0.73 -4.42
C HIS A 18 3.76 -0.37 -5.23
N ASP A 19 4.88 -1.04 -4.95
CA ASP A 19 6.13 -0.80 -5.67
C ASP A 19 5.99 -1.09 -7.17
N GLU A 20 5.25 -2.13 -7.54
CA GLU A 20 4.94 -2.44 -8.93
C GLU A 20 4.23 -1.30 -9.66
N HIS A 21 3.55 -0.43 -8.92
CA HIS A 21 2.82 0.72 -9.45
C HIS A 21 3.57 2.04 -9.25
N GLY A 22 4.84 1.97 -8.86
CA GLY A 22 5.69 3.15 -8.71
C GLY A 22 5.59 3.88 -7.38
N ARG A 23 4.81 3.35 -6.42
CA ARG A 23 4.73 3.91 -5.07
C ARG A 23 5.75 3.24 -4.18
N THR A 24 6.83 3.96 -3.89
CA THR A 24 8.00 3.42 -3.21
C THR A 24 7.82 3.30 -1.71
N PHE A 25 8.76 2.61 -1.07
CA PHE A 25 8.87 2.52 0.38
C PHE A 25 8.87 3.91 1.04
N THR A 26 9.59 4.86 0.45
CA THR A 26 9.64 6.25 0.94
C THR A 26 8.27 6.93 0.87
N ASP A 27 7.51 6.69 -0.20
CA ASP A 27 6.16 7.23 -0.35
C ASP A 27 5.22 6.68 0.72
N ILE A 28 5.33 5.40 1.03
CA ILE A 28 4.54 4.76 2.09
C ILE A 28 4.88 5.37 3.45
N CYS A 29 6.17 5.59 3.74
CA CYS A 29 6.60 6.23 4.99
C CYS A 29 6.04 7.64 5.16
N ARG A 30 5.93 8.38 4.07
CA ARG A 30 5.38 9.73 4.08
C ARG A 30 3.88 9.72 4.38
N ASP A 31 3.15 8.75 3.80
CA ASP A 31 1.70 8.64 3.96
C ASP A 31 1.31 8.00 5.30
N ALA A 32 2.13 7.10 5.82
CA ALA A 32 2.02 6.57 7.17
C ALA A 32 2.97 7.38 8.07
N PRO A 33 2.51 8.38 8.81
CA PRO A 33 3.38 9.37 9.43
C PRO A 33 4.20 8.82 10.60
N PHE A 34 5.21 8.03 10.29
CA PHE A 34 6.21 7.57 11.26
C PHE A 34 7.59 7.47 10.57
N PRO A 35 8.68 7.40 11.37
CA PRO A 35 10.03 7.37 10.82
C PRO A 35 10.27 6.19 9.89
N LYS A 36 11.06 6.40 8.85
CA LYS A 36 11.44 5.38 7.89
C LYS A 36 12.08 4.16 8.55
N GLY A 37 12.87 4.38 9.60
CA GLY A 37 13.48 3.30 10.36
C GLY A 37 12.47 2.38 11.03
N THR A 38 11.32 2.92 11.46
CA THR A 38 10.22 2.12 12.03
C THR A 38 9.67 1.15 11.00
N LEU A 39 9.40 1.60 9.78
CA LEU A 39 8.90 0.74 8.72
C LEU A 39 9.95 -0.30 8.33
N GLY A 40 11.24 0.08 8.27
CA GLY A 40 12.34 -0.86 8.03
C GLY A 40 12.41 -1.96 9.07
N THR A 41 12.23 -1.64 10.34
CA THR A 41 12.20 -2.61 11.44
C THR A 41 11.02 -3.59 11.29
N LEU A 42 9.85 -3.08 10.90
CA LEU A 42 8.67 -3.90 10.68
C LEU A 42 8.84 -4.85 9.49
N THR A 43 9.39 -4.37 8.38
CA THR A 43 9.61 -5.19 7.19
C THR A 43 10.73 -6.22 7.38
N ALA A 44 11.67 -5.95 8.28
CA ALA A 44 12.73 -6.90 8.62
C ALA A 44 12.22 -8.05 9.50
N GLY A 45 10.97 -7.99 9.97
CA GLY A 45 10.39 -9.04 10.79
C GLY A 45 10.84 -9.01 12.25
N ARG A 46 11.36 -7.90 12.72
CA ARG A 46 11.85 -7.75 14.11
C ARG A 46 10.73 -7.50 15.12
N VAL A 47 9.55 -7.16 14.63
CA VAL A 47 8.37 -6.93 15.45
C VAL A 47 7.26 -7.86 14.97
N ASP A 48 6.86 -8.83 15.80
CA ASP A 48 5.84 -9.80 15.44
C ASP A 48 4.43 -9.24 15.58
N ASN A 49 4.21 -8.42 16.60
CA ASN A 49 2.91 -7.85 16.90
C ASN A 49 3.03 -6.33 17.03
N PRO A 50 2.82 -5.58 15.93
CA PRO A 50 2.82 -4.13 16.00
C PRO A 50 1.64 -3.64 16.83
N THR A 51 1.74 -2.43 17.40
CA THR A 51 0.61 -1.83 18.09
C THR A 51 -0.55 -1.60 17.13
N TYR A 52 -1.76 -1.53 17.67
CA TYR A 52 -2.97 -1.22 16.89
C TYR A 52 -2.78 0.06 16.07
N ASN A 53 -2.24 1.11 16.69
CA ASN A 53 -2.03 2.39 16.02
C ASN A 53 -1.08 2.28 14.83
N THR A 54 0.01 1.54 14.96
CA THR A 54 0.97 1.30 13.87
C THR A 54 0.30 0.52 12.74
N ALA A 55 -0.41 -0.55 13.04
CA ALA A 55 -1.11 -1.35 12.05
C ALA A 55 -2.19 -0.53 11.33
N TYR A 56 -2.92 0.30 12.06
CA TYR A 56 -3.95 1.18 11.49
C TYR A 56 -3.34 2.19 10.49
N LYS A 57 -2.24 2.84 10.86
CA LYS A 57 -1.54 3.79 9.98
C LYS A 57 -1.04 3.12 8.71
N LEU A 58 -0.47 1.92 8.84
CA LEU A 58 0.01 1.14 7.69
C LEU A 58 -1.14 0.72 6.79
N ALA A 59 -2.24 0.24 7.37
CA ALA A 59 -3.41 -0.18 6.62
C ALA A 59 -3.93 0.97 5.75
N ARG A 60 -4.04 2.16 6.31
CA ARG A 60 -4.48 3.35 5.57
C ARG A 60 -3.50 3.71 4.46
N ALA A 61 -2.21 3.69 4.74
CA ALA A 61 -1.18 4.00 3.75
C ALA A 61 -1.14 3.00 2.62
N LEU A 62 -1.46 1.74 2.88
CA LEU A 62 -1.45 0.65 1.90
C LEU A 62 -2.81 0.41 1.25
N TRP A 63 -3.84 1.17 1.63
CA TRP A 63 -5.19 1.09 1.07
C TRP A 63 -5.88 -0.25 1.31
N VAL A 64 -5.63 -0.84 2.45
CA VAL A 64 -6.25 -2.11 2.86
C VAL A 64 -6.86 -1.95 4.25
N PRO A 65 -7.85 -2.79 4.62
CA PRO A 65 -8.32 -2.83 6.00
C PRO A 65 -7.30 -3.52 6.90
N MET A 66 -7.38 -3.31 8.21
CA MET A 66 -6.41 -3.89 9.16
C MET A 66 -6.39 -5.41 9.11
N GLU A 67 -7.52 -6.07 8.90
CA GLU A 67 -7.62 -7.52 8.80
C GLU A 67 -6.80 -8.09 7.64
N ALA A 68 -6.42 -7.27 6.67
CA ALA A 68 -5.56 -7.70 5.56
C ALA A 68 -4.17 -8.14 6.02
N PHE A 69 -3.73 -7.67 7.20
CA PHE A 69 -2.45 -8.09 7.78
C PHE A 69 -2.53 -9.45 8.51
N ALA A 70 -3.73 -9.94 8.76
CA ALA A 70 -3.95 -11.18 9.48
C ALA A 70 -4.30 -12.37 8.57
N VAL A 71 -4.41 -12.16 7.27
CA VAL A 71 -4.75 -13.22 6.32
C VAL A 71 -3.62 -14.25 6.23
N ARG A 72 -3.99 -15.51 6.07
CA ARG A 72 -3.04 -16.62 6.11
C ARG A 72 -2.86 -17.32 4.77
N THR A 73 -3.74 -17.07 3.80
CA THR A 73 -3.69 -17.74 2.51
C THR A 73 -3.32 -16.78 1.40
N LYS A 74 -2.73 -17.33 0.33
CA LYS A 74 -2.39 -16.57 -0.87
C LYS A 74 -3.65 -16.00 -1.54
N ALA A 75 -4.74 -16.76 -1.54
CA ALA A 75 -6.00 -16.33 -2.14
C ALA A 75 -6.56 -15.08 -1.45
N GLU A 76 -6.49 -15.03 -0.12
CA GLU A 76 -6.94 -13.87 0.64
C GLU A 76 -6.06 -12.64 0.38
N ARG A 77 -4.74 -12.83 0.31
CA ARG A 77 -3.80 -11.74 -0.05
C ARG A 77 -4.12 -11.20 -1.43
N GLU A 78 -4.38 -12.07 -2.40
CA GLU A 78 -4.71 -11.66 -3.77
C GLU A 78 -6.00 -10.85 -3.83
N THR A 79 -6.97 -11.14 -2.97
CA THR A 79 -8.20 -10.35 -2.89
C THR A 79 -7.88 -8.88 -2.58
N TYR A 80 -7.04 -8.63 -1.58
CA TYR A 80 -6.62 -7.27 -1.22
C TYR A 80 -5.70 -6.66 -2.27
N ALA A 81 -4.81 -7.45 -2.86
CA ALA A 81 -3.94 -6.99 -3.95
C ALA A 81 -4.76 -6.51 -5.14
N LYS A 82 -5.83 -7.22 -5.49
CA LYS A 82 -6.74 -6.80 -6.56
C LYS A 82 -7.41 -5.46 -6.25
N GLN A 83 -7.79 -5.22 -5.00
CA GLN A 83 -8.37 -3.96 -4.58
C GLN A 83 -7.35 -2.81 -4.73
N ILE A 84 -6.10 -3.04 -4.35
CA ILE A 84 -5.02 -2.06 -4.51
C ILE A 84 -4.82 -1.74 -5.99
N ARG A 85 -4.70 -2.75 -6.83
CA ARG A 85 -4.51 -2.59 -8.28
C ARG A 85 -5.68 -1.87 -8.94
N ALA A 86 -6.90 -2.18 -8.52
CA ALA A 86 -8.11 -1.53 -9.02
C ALA A 86 -8.11 -0.04 -8.69
N ARG A 87 -7.65 0.34 -7.50
CA ARG A 87 -7.56 1.75 -7.09
C ARG A 87 -6.53 2.51 -7.93
N TYR A 88 -5.38 1.92 -8.24
CA TYR A 88 -4.40 2.54 -9.13
C TYR A 88 -4.96 2.74 -10.53
N LYS A 89 -5.69 1.74 -11.04
CA LYS A 89 -6.34 1.84 -12.36
C LYS A 89 -7.37 2.97 -12.37
N GLU A 90 -8.18 3.08 -11.33
CA GLU A 90 -9.17 4.14 -11.18
C GLU A 90 -8.51 5.52 -11.15
N GLU A 91 -7.45 5.69 -10.38
CA GLU A 91 -6.71 6.95 -10.29
C GLU A 91 -6.13 7.36 -11.64
N ARG A 92 -5.57 6.41 -12.40
CA ARG A 92 -5.07 6.67 -13.75
C ARG A 92 -6.17 7.15 -14.69
N LEU A 93 -7.35 6.53 -14.62
CA LEU A 93 -8.49 6.95 -15.42
C LEU A 93 -8.95 8.35 -15.06
N LEU A 94 -9.01 8.67 -13.77
CA LEU A 94 -9.37 10.01 -13.30
C LEU A 94 -8.35 11.06 -13.77
N GLN A 95 -7.07 10.76 -13.66
CA GLN A 95 -6.02 11.65 -14.14
C GLN A 95 -6.11 11.89 -15.65
N ALA A 96 -6.39 10.84 -16.41
CA ALA A 96 -6.57 10.95 -17.86
C ALA A 96 -7.77 11.84 -18.22
N ILE A 97 -8.88 11.70 -17.49
CA ILE A 97 -10.07 12.52 -17.67
C ILE A 97 -9.78 14.00 -17.36
N PHE A 98 -9.13 14.27 -16.23
CA PHE A 98 -8.77 15.65 -15.84
C PHE A 98 -7.78 16.27 -16.82
N HIS A 99 -6.79 15.52 -17.27
CA HIS A 99 -5.82 15.99 -18.26
C HIS A 99 -6.50 16.36 -19.58
N LYS A 100 -7.42 15.53 -20.05
CA LYS A 100 -8.19 15.79 -21.26
C LYS A 100 -9.06 17.04 -21.11
N ALA A 101 -9.71 17.21 -19.97
CA ALA A 101 -10.53 18.40 -19.70
C ALA A 101 -9.69 19.68 -19.71
N ASP A 102 -8.50 19.65 -19.13
CA ASP A 102 -7.56 20.78 -19.13
C ASP A 102 -7.10 21.12 -20.54
N GLN A 103 -6.82 20.13 -21.39
CA GLN A 103 -6.45 20.33 -22.78
C GLN A 103 -7.60 20.96 -23.59
N GLU A 104 -8.83 20.52 -23.36
CA GLU A 104 -10.01 21.10 -24.02
C GLU A 104 -10.21 22.56 -23.62
N LYS A 105 -10.01 22.91 -22.36
CA LYS A 105 -10.08 24.31 -21.90
C LYS A 105 -9.00 25.16 -22.55
N ALA A 106 -7.79 24.66 -22.69
CA ALA A 106 -6.69 25.35 -23.36
C ALA A 106 -6.97 25.55 -24.85
N ALA A 107 -7.61 24.60 -25.51
CA ALA A 107 -7.93 24.67 -26.92
C ALA A 107 -9.06 25.67 -27.24
N LYS A 108 -9.91 26.01 -26.25
CA LYS A 108 -11.03 26.91 -26.42
C LYS A 108 -10.68 28.40 -26.27
N LYS A 109 -9.43 28.70 -26.04
CA LYS A 109 -8.99 30.11 -26.01
C LYS A 109 -8.87 30.68 -27.46
#